data_2fb0bdc39211abe882167ba930decd8f
#
_entry.id   2fb0bdc39211abe882167ba930decd8f
#
_cell.length_a   1.000
_cell.length_b   1.000
_cell.length_c   1.000
_cell.angle_alpha   90.00
_cell.angle_beta   90.00
_cell.angle_gamma   90.00
#
_symmetry.space_group_name_H-M   'P 1'
#
loop_
_entity.id
_entity.type
_entity.pdbx_description
1 polymer ?
#
loop_
_entity_poly.entity_id
_entity_poly.type
_entity_poly.pdbx_seq_one_letter_code
_entity_poly.pdbx_strand_id
1 'polypeptide(L)'
;MFYGANRPGSKVSQGVLDQFWLWSMQAGLKGAYESIKAFSETDFTADLRAMDMPTLVMHGEDDQIVPVHDAGKKSARILKNPQEIYYPGAPHGLTATIQDQVNADLLAFIRS
;
A
#
# COMPACT_ATOMS: atom_id res chain seq x y z
N MET A 1 -3.97 9.04 -9.74
CA MET A 1 -3.22 7.77 -9.67
C MET A 1 -3.38 7.07 -8.33
N PHE A 2 -3.07 7.71 -7.19
CA PHE A 2 -3.08 7.08 -5.86
C PHE A 2 -4.36 6.27 -5.54
N TYR A 3 -5.53 6.85 -5.73
CA TYR A 3 -6.82 6.17 -5.55
C TYR A 3 -7.43 5.61 -6.85
N GLY A 4 -6.69 5.55 -7.93
CA GLY A 4 -7.20 5.07 -9.21
C GLY A 4 -8.22 5.99 -9.88
N ALA A 5 -8.33 7.26 -9.46
CA ALA A 5 -9.30 8.22 -10.01
C ALA A 5 -9.11 8.49 -11.52
N ASN A 6 -7.95 8.17 -12.07
CA ASN A 6 -7.62 8.27 -13.48
C ASN A 6 -8.08 7.05 -14.32
N ARG A 7 -8.83 6.12 -13.73
CA ARG A 7 -9.27 4.89 -14.40
C ARG A 7 -10.78 4.85 -14.56
N PRO A 8 -11.28 4.19 -15.60
CA PRO A 8 -12.70 3.91 -15.72
C PRO A 8 -13.21 3.10 -14.51
N GLY A 9 -14.37 3.47 -13.99
CA GLY A 9 -14.99 2.75 -12.87
C GLY A 9 -14.40 3.07 -11.49
N SER A 10 -13.57 4.10 -11.35
CA SER A 10 -13.11 4.58 -10.05
C SER A 10 -14.26 4.82 -9.08
N LYS A 11 -14.12 4.29 -7.85
CA LYS A 11 -15.14 4.41 -6.79
C LYS A 11 -14.79 5.44 -5.72
N VAL A 12 -13.65 6.13 -5.85
CA VAL A 12 -13.25 7.14 -4.87
C VAL A 12 -14.14 8.38 -4.95
N SER A 13 -14.58 8.89 -3.80
CA SER A 13 -15.37 10.12 -3.74
C SER A 13 -14.48 11.35 -3.93
N GLN A 14 -15.09 12.45 -4.43
CA GLN A 14 -14.39 13.73 -4.54
C GLN A 14 -13.88 14.22 -3.18
N GLY A 15 -14.64 14.02 -2.10
CA GLY A 15 -14.21 14.41 -0.75
C GLY A 15 -12.93 13.73 -0.28
N VAL A 16 -12.72 12.46 -0.64
CA VAL A 16 -11.46 11.74 -0.35
C VAL A 16 -10.30 12.35 -1.14
N LEU A 17 -10.51 12.71 -2.40
CA LEU A 17 -9.50 13.37 -3.24
C LEU A 17 -9.12 14.74 -2.69
N ASP A 18 -10.12 15.54 -2.31
CA ASP A 18 -9.93 16.89 -1.76
C ASP A 18 -9.17 16.84 -0.42
N GLN A 19 -9.51 15.88 0.43
CA GLN A 19 -8.83 15.67 1.71
C GLN A 19 -7.38 15.23 1.53
N PHE A 20 -7.11 14.31 0.62
CA PHE A 20 -5.75 13.87 0.28
C PHE A 20 -4.91 15.04 -0.23
N TRP A 21 -5.48 15.87 -1.11
CA TRP A 21 -4.82 17.07 -1.61
C TRP A 21 -4.50 18.05 -0.47
N LEU A 22 -5.48 18.33 0.41
CA LEU A 22 -5.31 19.23 1.55
C LEU A 22 -4.17 18.75 2.48
N TRP A 23 -4.15 17.48 2.85
CA TRP A 23 -3.10 16.91 3.69
C TRP A 23 -1.72 16.95 3.04
N SER A 24 -1.66 16.68 1.74
CA SER A 24 -0.42 16.75 0.98
C SER A 24 0.16 18.17 0.97
N MET A 25 -0.70 19.18 0.85
CA MET A 25 -0.28 20.59 0.90
C MET A 25 0.17 21.03 2.30
N GLN A 26 -0.36 20.42 3.36
CA GLN A 26 0.03 20.70 4.75
C GLN A 26 1.39 20.08 5.14
N ALA A 27 1.83 19.04 4.47
CA ALA A 27 3.07 18.33 4.81
C ALA A 27 4.34 19.18 4.66
N GLY A 28 4.30 20.19 3.81
CA GLY A 28 5.45 21.07 3.52
C GLY A 28 6.53 20.38 2.69
N LEU A 29 7.24 21.16 1.88
CA LEU A 29 8.22 20.65 0.93
C LEU A 29 9.35 19.86 1.59
N LYS A 30 9.91 20.38 2.69
CA LYS A 30 11.02 19.71 3.39
C LYS A 30 10.60 18.37 3.95
N GLY A 31 9.44 18.30 4.63
CA GLY A 31 8.91 17.05 5.19
C GLY A 31 8.65 16.01 4.11
N ALA A 32 8.02 16.40 3.01
CA ALA A 32 7.77 15.52 1.87
C ALA A 32 9.09 15.01 1.25
N TYR A 33 10.06 15.89 1.02
CA TYR A 33 11.36 15.53 0.44
C TYR A 33 12.13 14.53 1.32
N GLU A 34 12.28 14.81 2.61
CA GLU A 34 13.00 13.93 3.54
C GLU A 34 12.30 12.57 3.71
N SER A 35 10.96 12.54 3.68
CA SER A 35 10.19 11.29 3.72
C SER A 35 10.39 10.45 2.47
N ILE A 36 10.37 11.07 1.29
CA ILE A 36 10.64 10.37 0.01
C ILE A 36 12.08 9.85 -0.01
N LYS A 37 13.04 10.64 0.47
CA LYS A 37 14.45 10.22 0.58
C LYS A 37 14.58 9.01 1.49
N ALA A 38 14.02 9.05 2.70
CA ALA A 38 14.04 7.92 3.61
C ALA A 38 13.38 6.67 3.01
N PHE A 39 12.23 6.81 2.35
CA PHE A 39 11.54 5.73 1.67
C PHE A 39 12.39 5.09 0.55
N SER A 40 13.08 5.91 -0.25
CA SER A 40 13.82 5.43 -1.44
C SER A 40 15.22 4.91 -1.13
N GLU A 41 15.86 5.36 -0.05
CA GLU A 41 17.25 5.05 0.27
C GLU A 41 17.40 3.99 1.39
N THR A 42 16.34 3.66 2.12
CA THR A 42 16.41 2.69 3.21
C THR A 42 16.19 1.26 2.70
N ASP A 43 17.16 0.39 2.96
CA ASP A 43 17.06 -1.04 2.63
C ASP A 43 16.66 -1.85 3.87
N PHE A 44 15.47 -2.42 3.85
CA PHE A 44 14.92 -3.30 4.89
C PHE A 44 15.08 -4.79 4.59
N THR A 45 15.88 -5.18 3.61
CA THR A 45 16.04 -6.59 3.20
C THR A 45 16.49 -7.47 4.35
N ALA A 46 17.42 -7.00 5.18
CA ALA A 46 17.90 -7.74 6.35
C ALA A 46 16.81 -7.90 7.42
N ASP A 47 16.04 -6.84 7.66
CA ASP A 47 14.95 -6.86 8.64
C ASP A 47 13.84 -7.82 8.19
N LEU A 48 13.44 -7.79 6.92
CA LEU A 48 12.44 -8.73 6.36
C LEU A 48 12.89 -10.20 6.51
N ARG A 49 14.17 -10.51 6.30
CA ARG A 49 14.71 -11.85 6.50
C ARG A 49 14.72 -12.29 7.97
N ALA A 50 14.85 -11.34 8.88
CA ALA A 50 14.86 -11.61 10.32
C ALA A 50 13.44 -11.82 10.88
N MET A 51 12.40 -11.32 10.22
CA MET A 51 11.01 -11.49 10.64
C MET A 51 10.61 -12.97 10.64
N ASP A 52 10.20 -13.48 11.79
CA ASP A 52 9.75 -14.87 11.98
C ASP A 52 8.26 -14.98 12.33
N MET A 53 7.59 -13.87 12.64
CA MET A 53 6.16 -13.82 12.90
C MET A 53 5.33 -14.03 11.62
N PRO A 54 4.09 -14.51 11.73
CA PRO A 54 3.13 -14.50 10.62
C PRO A 54 2.98 -13.08 10.07
N THR A 55 3.11 -12.92 8.77
CA THR A 55 3.10 -11.61 8.12
C THR A 55 2.11 -11.61 6.96
N LEU A 56 1.18 -10.67 6.95
CA LEU A 56 0.24 -10.47 5.84
C LEU A 56 0.76 -9.39 4.90
N VAL A 57 0.90 -9.73 3.62
CA VAL A 57 1.22 -8.81 2.53
C VAL A 57 -0.04 -8.57 1.70
N MET A 58 -0.56 -7.35 1.74
CA MET A 58 -1.74 -6.93 0.96
C MET A 58 -1.33 -5.86 -0.04
N HIS A 59 -1.68 -6.02 -1.34
CA HIS A 59 -1.26 -5.07 -2.36
C HIS A 59 -2.25 -5.02 -3.53
N GLY A 60 -2.48 -3.83 -4.08
CA GLY A 60 -3.26 -3.65 -5.29
C GLY A 60 -2.45 -4.03 -6.54
N GLU A 61 -2.98 -4.89 -7.41
CA GLU A 61 -2.24 -5.29 -8.61
C GLU A 61 -2.08 -4.17 -9.64
N ASP A 62 -2.93 -3.15 -9.56
CA ASP A 62 -2.87 -1.97 -10.43
C ASP A 62 -2.34 -0.73 -9.67
N ASP A 63 -1.44 -0.94 -8.72
CA ASP A 63 -0.73 0.12 -8.02
C ASP A 63 0.28 0.79 -8.96
N GLN A 64 -0.01 2.03 -9.35
CA GLN A 64 0.85 2.85 -10.23
C GLN A 64 1.82 3.75 -9.45
N ILE A 65 1.77 3.75 -8.14
CA ILE A 65 2.69 4.51 -7.29
C ILE A 65 3.85 3.62 -6.88
N VAL A 66 3.54 2.43 -6.35
CA VAL A 66 4.52 1.42 -5.95
C VAL A 66 4.12 0.09 -6.61
N PRO A 67 4.68 -0.23 -7.77
CA PRO A 67 4.27 -1.44 -8.50
C PRO A 67 4.42 -2.71 -7.66
N VAL A 68 3.38 -3.56 -7.68
CA VAL A 68 3.31 -4.77 -6.85
C VAL A 68 4.51 -5.70 -7.03
N HIS A 69 5.05 -5.78 -8.25
CA HIS A 69 6.21 -6.63 -8.56
C HIS A 69 7.51 -6.12 -7.92
N ASP A 70 7.59 -4.80 -7.71
CA ASP A 70 8.77 -4.15 -7.16
C ASP A 70 8.72 -3.98 -5.64
N ALA A 71 7.57 -4.22 -5.03
CA ALA A 71 7.34 -4.05 -3.59
C ALA A 71 6.72 -5.31 -2.95
N GLY A 72 5.39 -5.44 -2.95
CA GLY A 72 4.69 -6.51 -2.22
C GLY A 72 5.21 -7.91 -2.56
N LYS A 73 5.34 -8.23 -3.86
CA LYS A 73 5.85 -9.54 -4.31
C LYS A 73 7.33 -9.76 -3.98
N LYS A 74 8.15 -8.71 -3.97
CA LYS A 74 9.54 -8.83 -3.51
C LYS A 74 9.63 -9.07 -2.01
N SER A 75 8.88 -8.31 -1.23
CA SER A 75 8.83 -8.46 0.23
C SER A 75 8.37 -9.85 0.64
N ALA A 76 7.30 -10.35 0.04
CA ALA A 76 6.78 -11.70 0.30
C ALA A 76 7.81 -12.81 0.04
N ARG A 77 8.64 -12.67 -1.00
CA ARG A 77 9.72 -13.65 -1.29
C ARG A 77 10.85 -13.65 -0.27
N ILE A 78 11.01 -12.58 0.50
CA ILE A 78 12.07 -12.43 1.50
C ILE A 78 11.60 -12.91 2.88
N LEU A 79 10.32 -12.72 3.18
CA LEU A 79 9.69 -13.11 4.43
C LEU A 79 9.69 -14.64 4.61
N LYS A 80 9.77 -15.10 5.86
CA LYS A 80 9.74 -16.54 6.20
C LYS A 80 8.34 -17.13 6.15
N ASN A 81 7.34 -16.39 6.63
CA ASN A 81 5.96 -16.85 6.81
C ASN A 81 4.94 -15.86 6.20
N PRO A 82 5.02 -15.55 4.89
CA PRO A 82 4.10 -14.61 4.27
C PRO A 82 2.75 -15.25 3.99
N GLN A 83 1.67 -14.52 4.27
CA GLN A 83 0.38 -14.68 3.61
C GLN A 83 0.24 -13.53 2.61
N GLU A 84 -0.19 -13.84 1.39
CA GLU A 84 -0.21 -12.88 0.30
C GLU A 84 -1.64 -12.72 -0.21
N ILE A 85 -2.12 -11.47 -0.29
CA ILE A 85 -3.40 -11.13 -0.91
C ILE A 85 -3.15 -10.00 -1.91
N TYR A 86 -3.41 -10.28 -3.18
CA TYR A 86 -3.31 -9.32 -4.26
C TYR A 86 -4.69 -9.02 -4.82
N TYR A 87 -5.02 -7.73 -4.95
CA TYR A 87 -6.34 -7.25 -5.34
C TYR A 87 -6.32 -6.82 -6.81
N PRO A 88 -6.94 -7.62 -7.72
CA PRO A 88 -6.98 -7.29 -9.15
C PRO A 88 -7.60 -5.91 -9.40
N GLY A 89 -6.90 -5.08 -10.17
CA GLY A 89 -7.36 -3.74 -10.54
C GLY A 89 -7.38 -2.71 -9.40
N ALA A 90 -6.99 -3.08 -8.18
CA ALA A 90 -6.96 -2.14 -7.07
C ALA A 90 -5.75 -1.21 -7.15
N PRO A 91 -5.93 0.10 -6.85
CA PRO A 91 -4.87 1.11 -6.84
C PRO A 91 -4.08 1.08 -5.53
N HIS A 92 -3.10 1.99 -5.40
CA HIS A 92 -2.33 2.17 -4.17
C HIS A 92 -3.21 2.44 -2.93
N GLY A 93 -4.20 3.31 -3.06
CA GLY A 93 -5.15 3.65 -2.00
C GLY A 93 -6.27 2.63 -1.80
N LEU A 94 -5.96 1.34 -1.86
CA LEU A 94 -6.93 0.24 -1.77
C LEU A 94 -7.76 0.26 -0.47
N THR A 95 -7.20 0.73 0.63
CA THR A 95 -7.89 0.88 1.92
C THR A 95 -9.06 1.87 1.90
N ALA A 96 -9.11 2.76 0.91
CA ALA A 96 -10.22 3.71 0.72
C ALA A 96 -11.14 3.33 -0.45
N THR A 97 -10.69 2.48 -1.38
CA THR A 97 -11.45 2.14 -2.59
C THR A 97 -12.14 0.79 -2.53
N ILE A 98 -11.59 -0.15 -1.75
CA ILE A 98 -12.12 -1.50 -1.52
C ILE A 98 -12.06 -1.85 -0.03
N GLN A 99 -12.32 -0.88 0.85
CA GLN A 99 -12.15 -0.97 2.31
C GLN A 99 -12.85 -2.18 2.94
N ASP A 100 -14.03 -2.54 2.49
CA ASP A 100 -14.79 -3.66 3.07
C ASP A 100 -14.06 -4.99 2.87
N GLN A 101 -13.50 -5.21 1.68
CA GLN A 101 -12.72 -6.41 1.37
C GLN A 101 -11.40 -6.42 2.14
N VAL A 102 -10.67 -5.30 2.14
CA VAL A 102 -9.41 -5.16 2.87
C VAL A 102 -9.60 -5.40 4.37
N ASN A 103 -10.66 -4.84 4.96
CA ASN A 103 -10.98 -5.02 6.36
C ASN A 103 -11.36 -6.46 6.69
N ALA A 104 -12.11 -7.14 5.83
CA ALA A 104 -12.50 -8.54 6.03
C ALA A 104 -11.25 -9.45 6.01
N ASP A 105 -10.37 -9.28 5.04
CA ASP A 105 -9.15 -10.07 4.89
C ASP A 105 -8.17 -9.82 6.05
N LEU A 106 -7.99 -8.55 6.44
CA LEU A 106 -7.16 -8.19 7.59
C LEU A 106 -7.71 -8.78 8.89
N LEU A 107 -9.02 -8.73 9.10
CA LEU A 107 -9.66 -9.29 10.28
C LEU A 107 -9.54 -10.82 10.33
N ALA A 108 -9.64 -11.48 9.18
CA ALA A 108 -9.44 -12.93 9.09
C ALA A 108 -8.00 -13.32 9.49
N PHE A 109 -7.01 -12.56 9.00
CA PHE A 109 -5.61 -12.78 9.39
C PHE A 109 -5.35 -12.57 10.88
N ILE A 110 -5.91 -11.51 11.49
CA ILE A 110 -5.71 -11.21 12.93
C ILE A 110 -6.33 -12.30 13.81
N ARG A 111 -7.36 -13.01 13.32
CA ARG A 111 -8.07 -14.05 14.08
C ARG A 111 -7.51 -15.47 13.84
N SER A 112 -6.61 -15.63 12.89
CA SER A 112 -5.98 -16.93 12.60
C SER A 112 -4.81 -17.18 13.57
#